data_fa073b26b357addec247cc8a799c9504
#
_entry.id   fa073b26b357addec247cc8a799c9504
#
_cell.length_a   1.000
_cell.length_b   1.000
_cell.length_c   1.000
_cell.angle_alpha   90.00
_cell.angle_beta   90.00
_cell.angle_gamma   90.00
#
_symmetry.space_group_name_H-M   'P 1'
#
loop_
_entity.id
_entity.type
_entity.pdbx_description
1 polymer ?
#
loop_
_entity_poly.entity_id
_entity_poly.type
_entity_poly.pdbx_seq_one_letter_code
_entity_poly.pdbx_strand_id
1 'polypeptide(L)'
;MRPTSILILTAAAVLAGACGLLLGTLLTSYGQPLPLPGWLPGVMLLLLTAGLLYWGLMLRRYLEESEERAEKQITAPRRYDLDMTTAFRIVILARAASWTGSLVAGFFGGELLFLILNGSGTLIGAIAPTAFSTLTALALCVAGVVVERWGMLPPPGGDEEAAQAEASG
;
A
#
# COMPACT_ATOMS: atom_id res chain seq x y z
N MET A 1 4.25 -3.41 -17.32
CA MET A 1 4.90 -3.72 -16.01
C MET A 1 4.14 -4.87 -15.34
N ARG A 2 4.81 -5.84 -14.71
CA ARG A 2 4.09 -6.94 -14.01
C ARG A 2 3.50 -6.41 -12.70
N PRO A 3 2.22 -6.72 -12.39
CA PRO A 3 1.58 -6.33 -11.13
C PRO A 3 2.30 -6.96 -9.95
N THR A 4 2.30 -6.26 -8.82
CA THR A 4 2.89 -6.78 -7.58
C THR A 4 2.14 -8.05 -7.17
N SER A 5 2.86 -9.16 -7.06
CA SER A 5 2.26 -10.45 -6.67
C SER A 5 1.85 -10.40 -5.19
N ILE A 6 0.56 -10.63 -4.92
CA ILE A 6 0.03 -10.70 -3.56
C ILE A 6 0.76 -11.78 -2.75
N LEU A 7 1.14 -12.89 -3.39
CA LEU A 7 1.86 -13.98 -2.74
C LEU A 7 3.25 -13.53 -2.22
N ILE A 8 3.95 -12.67 -2.95
CA ILE A 8 5.25 -12.14 -2.51
C ILE A 8 5.05 -11.16 -1.34
N LEU A 9 4.01 -10.32 -1.38
CA LEU A 9 3.67 -9.43 -0.27
C LEU A 9 3.31 -10.19 1.00
N THR A 10 2.50 -11.25 0.88
CA THR A 10 2.15 -12.09 2.04
C THR A 10 3.37 -12.83 2.60
N ALA A 11 4.25 -13.35 1.75
CA ALA A 11 5.49 -13.97 2.18
C ALA A 11 6.40 -12.96 2.93
N ALA A 12 6.53 -11.75 2.40
CA ALA A 12 7.27 -10.67 3.04
C ALA A 12 6.67 -10.29 4.42
N ALA A 13 5.33 -10.20 4.51
CA ALA A 13 4.64 -9.93 5.77
C ALA A 13 4.88 -11.06 6.81
N VAL A 14 4.82 -12.32 6.40
CA VAL A 14 5.07 -13.47 7.28
C VAL A 14 6.52 -13.47 7.78
N LEU A 15 7.48 -13.22 6.92
CA LEU A 15 8.90 -13.12 7.31
C LEU A 15 9.12 -11.95 8.28
N ALA A 16 8.55 -10.79 7.99
CA ALA A 16 8.62 -9.64 8.89
C ALA A 16 7.94 -9.91 10.24
N GLY A 17 6.82 -10.63 10.23
CA GLY A 17 6.12 -11.07 11.45
C GLY A 17 6.94 -12.02 12.30
N ALA A 18 7.60 -12.99 11.67
CA ALA A 18 8.53 -13.88 12.37
C ALA A 18 9.69 -13.08 13.00
N CYS A 19 10.24 -12.09 12.30
CA CYS A 19 11.26 -11.20 12.85
C CYS A 19 10.74 -10.39 14.06
N GLY A 20 9.53 -9.83 13.99
CA GLY A 20 8.91 -9.08 15.11
C GLY A 20 8.71 -9.97 16.34
N LEU A 21 8.20 -11.19 16.14
CA LEU A 21 8.01 -12.17 17.22
C LEU A 21 9.34 -12.61 17.84
N LEU A 22 10.36 -12.91 17.00
CA LEU A 22 11.70 -13.26 17.46
C LEU A 22 12.35 -12.12 18.24
N LEU A 23 12.19 -10.89 17.77
CA LEU A 23 12.72 -9.72 18.47
C LEU A 23 12.11 -9.59 19.86
N GLY A 24 10.77 -9.73 19.98
CA GLY A 24 10.07 -9.71 21.26
C GLY A 24 10.58 -10.78 22.23
N THR A 25 10.74 -12.02 21.75
CA THR A 25 11.23 -13.13 22.58
C THR A 25 12.70 -12.94 23.01
N LEU A 26 13.57 -12.49 22.11
CA LEU A 26 14.97 -12.23 22.39
C LEU A 26 15.15 -11.09 23.40
N LEU A 27 14.53 -9.92 23.18
CA LEU A 27 14.68 -8.80 24.10
C LEU A 27 14.19 -9.15 25.51
N THR A 28 13.07 -9.87 25.61
CA THR A 28 12.53 -10.29 26.90
C THR A 28 13.47 -11.29 27.60
N SER A 29 14.10 -12.21 26.85
CA SER A 29 15.06 -13.16 27.43
C SER A 29 16.33 -12.49 27.94
N TYR A 30 16.72 -11.36 27.34
CA TYR A 30 17.86 -10.55 27.80
C TYR A 30 17.48 -9.49 28.85
N GLY A 31 16.22 -9.43 29.29
CA GLY A 31 15.74 -8.45 30.26
C GLY A 31 15.74 -7.01 29.72
N GLN A 32 15.78 -6.83 28.40
CA GLN A 32 15.78 -5.53 27.77
C GLN A 32 14.33 -5.02 27.56
N PRO A 33 14.10 -3.68 27.68
CA PRO A 33 12.78 -3.14 27.40
C PRO A 33 12.42 -3.31 25.93
N LEU A 34 11.19 -3.77 25.66
CA LEU A 34 10.65 -3.86 24.31
C LEU A 34 10.47 -2.43 23.72
N PRO A 35 10.89 -2.20 22.49
CA PRO A 35 10.61 -0.93 21.79
C PRO A 35 9.16 -0.93 21.30
N LEU A 36 8.22 -0.79 22.24
CA LEU A 36 6.79 -0.81 21.95
C LEU A 36 6.40 0.42 21.14
N PRO A 37 5.71 0.26 20.00
CA PRO A 37 5.21 1.38 19.26
C PRO A 37 4.12 2.08 20.06
N GLY A 38 4.25 3.40 20.23
CA GLY A 38 3.15 4.22 20.74
C GLY A 38 2.07 4.42 19.67
N TRP A 39 1.21 5.41 19.86
CA TRP A 39 0.16 5.76 18.88
C TRP A 39 0.70 6.45 17.63
N LEU A 40 1.88 7.08 17.73
CA LEU A 40 2.45 7.91 16.67
C LEU A 40 2.69 7.17 15.34
N PRO A 41 3.30 5.96 15.30
CA PRO A 41 3.47 5.23 14.05
C PRO A 41 2.14 4.91 13.37
N GLY A 42 1.13 4.48 14.12
CA GLY A 42 -0.19 4.20 13.60
C GLY A 42 -0.86 5.43 12.96
N VAL A 43 -0.78 6.60 13.63
CA VAL A 43 -1.31 7.86 13.09
C VAL A 43 -0.57 8.27 11.81
N MET A 44 0.76 8.16 11.76
CA MET A 44 1.54 8.47 10.57
C MET A 44 1.17 7.56 9.39
N LEU A 45 1.01 6.25 9.63
CA LEU A 45 0.57 5.29 8.61
C LEU A 45 -0.84 5.60 8.11
N LEU A 46 -1.73 6.03 9.01
CA LEU A 46 -3.09 6.43 8.63
C LEU A 46 -3.08 7.66 7.72
N LEU A 47 -2.27 8.68 8.04
CA LEU A 47 -2.12 9.88 7.21
C LEU A 47 -1.54 9.54 5.83
N LEU A 48 -0.54 8.67 5.77
CA LEU A 48 0.03 8.19 4.51
C LEU A 48 -1.02 7.44 3.68
N THR A 49 -1.82 6.59 4.31
CA THR A 49 -2.91 5.87 3.65
C THR A 49 -3.95 6.82 3.08
N ALA A 50 -4.37 7.82 3.86
CA ALA A 50 -5.33 8.84 3.42
C ALA A 50 -4.79 9.66 2.25
N GLY A 51 -3.54 10.11 2.30
CA GLY A 51 -2.87 10.83 1.23
C GLY A 51 -2.77 10.00 -0.05
N LEU A 52 -2.37 8.73 0.08
CA LEU A 52 -2.27 7.82 -1.06
C LEU A 52 -3.64 7.57 -1.71
N LEU A 53 -4.69 7.36 -0.92
CA LEU A 53 -6.05 7.18 -1.43
C LEU A 53 -6.57 8.45 -2.10
N TYR A 54 -6.31 9.63 -1.54
CA TYR A 54 -6.69 10.90 -2.15
C TYR A 54 -6.10 11.04 -3.56
N TRP A 55 -4.80 10.80 -3.70
CA TRP A 55 -4.12 10.88 -5.00
C TRP A 55 -4.51 9.75 -5.93
N GLY A 56 -4.74 8.55 -5.40
CA GLY A 56 -5.24 7.40 -6.16
C GLY A 56 -6.63 7.62 -6.73
N LEU A 57 -7.54 8.23 -5.96
CA LEU A 57 -8.87 8.59 -6.43
C LEU A 57 -8.83 9.68 -7.51
N MET A 58 -7.92 10.65 -7.38
CA MET A 58 -7.70 11.67 -8.41
C MET A 58 -7.21 11.04 -9.72
N LEU A 59 -6.27 10.08 -9.63
CA LEU A 59 -5.79 9.32 -10.78
C LEU A 59 -6.91 8.50 -11.44
N ARG A 60 -7.72 7.82 -10.64
CA ARG A 60 -8.85 7.03 -11.13
C ARG A 60 -9.85 7.89 -11.89
N ARG A 61 -10.25 9.04 -11.35
CA ARG A 61 -11.17 9.98 -12.02
C ARG A 61 -10.61 10.50 -13.34
N TYR A 62 -9.30 10.75 -13.39
CA TYR A 62 -8.63 11.15 -14.63
C TYR A 62 -8.69 10.04 -15.70
N LEU A 63 -8.48 8.79 -15.31
CA LEU A 63 -8.55 7.65 -16.22
C LEU A 63 -9.98 7.42 -16.74
N GLU A 64 -10.99 7.44 -15.84
CA GLU A 64 -12.41 7.31 -16.20
C GLU A 64 -12.84 8.42 -17.19
N GLU A 65 -12.42 9.67 -16.97
CA GLU A 65 -12.71 10.78 -17.91
C GLU A 65 -12.01 10.57 -19.26
N SER A 66 -10.81 9.96 -19.26
CA SER A 66 -10.07 9.69 -20.49
C SER A 66 -10.73 8.59 -21.33
N GLU A 67 -11.26 7.54 -20.69
CA GLU A 67 -12.01 6.47 -21.34
C GLU A 67 -13.33 6.97 -21.95
N GLU A 68 -14.12 7.74 -21.19
CA GLU A 68 -15.38 8.34 -21.71
C GLU A 68 -15.16 9.26 -22.90
N ARG A 69 -14.02 9.96 -22.95
CA ARG A 69 -13.67 10.83 -24.07
C ARG A 69 -13.26 10.06 -25.31
N ALA A 70 -12.52 8.96 -25.14
CA ALA A 70 -12.16 8.09 -26.24
C ALA A 70 -13.41 7.48 -26.90
N GLU A 71 -14.38 7.02 -26.10
CA GLU A 71 -15.65 6.48 -26.61
C GLU A 71 -16.52 7.52 -27.33
N LYS A 72 -16.59 8.76 -26.79
CA LYS A 72 -17.51 9.79 -27.28
C LYS A 72 -16.88 10.77 -28.27
N GLN A 73 -15.61 10.63 -28.65
CA GLN A 73 -14.83 11.55 -29.52
C GLN A 73 -14.96 13.03 -29.12
N ILE A 74 -15.00 13.33 -27.82
CA ILE A 74 -15.24 14.69 -27.31
C ILE A 74 -13.95 15.51 -27.38
N THR A 75 -13.95 16.58 -28.15
CA THR A 75 -12.80 17.50 -28.32
C THR A 75 -12.75 18.65 -27.28
N ALA A 76 -13.63 18.66 -26.27
CA ALA A 76 -13.70 19.70 -25.25
C ALA A 76 -12.47 19.69 -24.30
N PRO A 77 -12.07 20.83 -23.68
CA PRO A 77 -10.93 20.90 -22.77
C PRO A 77 -11.10 19.96 -21.57
N ARG A 78 -10.01 19.35 -21.14
CA ARG A 78 -9.98 18.38 -20.02
C ARG A 78 -10.31 19.08 -18.71
N ARG A 79 -11.14 18.44 -17.89
CA ARG A 79 -11.54 18.94 -16.57
C ARG A 79 -10.47 18.63 -15.51
N TYR A 80 -9.73 17.53 -15.71
CA TYR A 80 -8.60 17.12 -14.88
C TYR A 80 -7.39 16.91 -15.79
N ASP A 81 -6.42 17.82 -15.69
CA ASP A 81 -5.15 17.72 -16.45
C ASP A 81 -4.08 17.18 -15.49
N LEU A 82 -3.83 15.87 -15.56
CA LEU A 82 -2.72 15.22 -14.85
C LEU A 82 -1.58 15.03 -15.84
N ASP A 83 -0.43 15.63 -15.53
CA ASP A 83 0.80 15.37 -16.28
C ASP A 83 1.17 13.87 -16.17
N MET A 84 1.55 13.27 -17.29
CA MET A 84 1.91 11.85 -17.39
C MET A 84 3.01 11.47 -16.39
N THR A 85 3.92 12.40 -16.11
CA THR A 85 4.97 12.25 -15.09
C THR A 85 4.38 12.09 -13.68
N THR A 86 3.33 12.83 -13.36
CA THR A 86 2.64 12.76 -12.07
C THR A 86 1.89 11.45 -11.91
N ALA A 87 1.20 10.98 -12.95
CA ALA A 87 0.52 9.68 -12.93
C ALA A 87 1.51 8.53 -12.67
N PHE A 88 2.65 8.54 -13.34
CA PHE A 88 3.71 7.55 -13.13
C PHE A 88 4.28 7.56 -11.71
N ARG A 89 4.49 8.75 -11.13
CA ARG A 89 4.96 8.88 -9.73
C ARG A 89 3.95 8.33 -8.73
N ILE A 90 2.66 8.51 -8.95
CA ILE A 90 1.59 7.96 -8.09
C ILE A 90 1.65 6.43 -8.09
N VAL A 91 1.84 5.80 -9.24
CA VAL A 91 1.93 4.33 -9.34
C VAL A 91 3.17 3.79 -8.64
N ILE A 92 4.33 4.45 -8.79
CA ILE A 92 5.55 4.05 -8.07
C ILE A 92 5.36 4.21 -6.56
N LEU A 93 4.77 5.32 -6.12
CA LEU A 93 4.48 5.55 -4.71
C LEU A 93 3.52 4.50 -4.14
N ALA A 94 2.47 4.14 -4.89
CA ALA A 94 1.54 3.10 -4.52
C ALA A 94 2.23 1.74 -4.35
N ARG A 95 3.14 1.41 -5.26
CA ARG A 95 3.95 0.18 -5.17
C ARG A 95 4.88 0.19 -3.96
N ALA A 96 5.55 1.29 -3.70
CA ALA A 96 6.38 1.45 -2.50
C ALA A 96 5.54 1.33 -1.22
N ALA A 97 4.36 1.95 -1.20
CA ALA A 97 3.44 1.89 -0.06
C ALA A 97 2.93 0.47 0.21
N SER A 98 2.63 -0.34 -0.83
CA SER A 98 2.21 -1.73 -0.67
C SER A 98 3.30 -2.59 -0.02
N TRP A 99 4.56 -2.44 -0.43
CA TRP A 99 5.69 -3.13 0.17
C TRP A 99 5.95 -2.69 1.61
N THR A 100 6.02 -1.38 1.85
CA THR A 100 6.23 -0.83 3.19
C THR A 100 5.10 -1.23 4.13
N GLY A 101 3.85 -1.11 3.67
CA GLY A 101 2.67 -1.50 4.45
C GLY A 101 2.69 -2.99 4.81
N SER A 102 3.08 -3.88 3.88
CA SER A 102 3.20 -5.31 4.11
C SER A 102 4.27 -5.65 5.16
N LEU A 103 5.47 -5.08 5.04
CA LEU A 103 6.57 -5.33 5.97
C LEU A 103 6.25 -4.80 7.37
N VAL A 104 5.73 -3.59 7.47
CA VAL A 104 5.38 -2.94 8.75
C VAL A 104 4.20 -3.66 9.41
N ALA A 105 3.18 -4.06 8.64
CA ALA A 105 2.05 -4.83 9.15
C ALA A 105 2.49 -6.20 9.67
N GLY A 106 3.39 -6.87 8.96
CA GLY A 106 3.98 -8.13 9.40
C GLY A 106 4.73 -7.95 10.71
N PHE A 107 5.64 -6.99 10.77
CA PHE A 107 6.47 -6.75 11.95
C PHE A 107 5.65 -6.43 13.19
N PHE A 108 4.75 -5.43 13.13
CA PHE A 108 3.87 -5.11 14.25
C PHE A 108 2.86 -6.22 14.55
N GLY A 109 2.45 -7.00 13.53
CA GLY A 109 1.62 -8.19 13.74
C GLY A 109 2.35 -9.26 14.54
N GLY A 110 3.64 -9.47 14.30
CA GLY A 110 4.49 -10.36 15.08
C GLY A 110 4.68 -9.90 16.54
N GLU A 111 4.94 -8.59 16.74
CA GLU A 111 4.99 -7.98 18.07
C GLU A 111 3.64 -8.09 18.80
N LEU A 112 2.54 -7.84 18.11
CA LEU A 112 1.19 -7.97 18.67
C LEU A 112 0.93 -9.41 19.13
N LEU A 113 1.29 -10.40 18.32
CA LEU A 113 1.16 -11.80 18.67
C LEU A 113 1.98 -12.13 19.92
N PHE A 114 3.23 -11.64 19.99
CA PHE A 114 4.06 -11.78 21.19
C PHE A 114 3.41 -11.19 22.43
N LEU A 115 2.85 -9.96 22.33
CA LEU A 115 2.17 -9.29 23.42
C LEU A 115 0.91 -10.04 23.90
N ILE A 116 0.15 -10.62 22.99
CA ILE A 116 -1.05 -11.42 23.33
C ILE A 116 -0.67 -12.70 24.07
N LEU A 117 0.42 -13.36 23.64
CA LEU A 117 0.84 -14.64 24.22
C LEU A 117 1.58 -14.48 25.56
N ASN A 118 2.34 -13.40 25.73
CA ASN A 118 3.25 -13.20 26.87
C ASN A 118 2.98 -11.92 27.67
N GLY A 119 2.00 -11.10 27.24
CA GLY A 119 1.72 -9.80 27.85
C GLY A 119 1.12 -9.95 29.24
N SER A 120 1.83 -9.43 30.24
CA SER A 120 1.35 -9.32 31.62
C SER A 120 1.68 -7.93 32.19
N GLY A 121 0.88 -7.44 33.09
CA GLY A 121 1.12 -6.16 33.76
C GLY A 121 1.13 -4.96 32.82
N THR A 122 2.24 -4.23 32.76
CA THR A 122 2.38 -2.99 31.95
C THR A 122 2.34 -3.22 30.44
N LEU A 123 2.64 -4.43 29.96
CA LEU A 123 2.64 -4.76 28.54
C LEU A 123 1.22 -4.78 27.93
N ILE A 124 0.19 -4.99 28.74
CA ILE A 124 -1.22 -4.96 28.30
C ILE A 124 -1.58 -3.61 27.67
N GLY A 125 -1.06 -2.51 28.23
CA GLY A 125 -1.28 -1.16 27.70
C GLY A 125 -0.72 -0.92 26.29
N ALA A 126 0.24 -1.73 25.86
CA ALA A 126 0.85 -1.63 24.53
C ALA A 126 0.07 -2.38 23.44
N ILE A 127 -0.85 -3.27 23.81
CA ILE A 127 -1.64 -4.07 22.84
C ILE A 127 -2.46 -3.16 21.93
N ALA A 128 -3.15 -2.16 22.49
CA ALA A 128 -4.02 -1.26 21.71
C ALA A 128 -3.26 -0.42 20.67
N PRO A 129 -2.16 0.30 21.01
CA PRO A 129 -1.41 1.06 20.02
C PRO A 129 -0.71 0.16 18.98
N THR A 130 -0.23 -1.03 19.37
CA THR A 130 0.38 -1.98 18.43
C THR A 130 -0.67 -2.53 17.46
N ALA A 131 -1.85 -2.91 17.94
CA ALA A 131 -2.96 -3.35 17.10
C ALA A 131 -3.41 -2.25 16.13
N PHE A 132 -3.51 -1.00 16.59
CA PHE A 132 -3.83 0.15 15.74
C PHE A 132 -2.78 0.35 14.65
N SER A 133 -1.49 0.27 14.99
CA SER A 133 -0.39 0.39 14.01
C SER A 133 -0.40 -0.75 12.99
N THR A 134 -0.71 -1.98 13.42
CA THR A 134 -0.86 -3.14 12.52
C THR A 134 -2.00 -2.93 11.53
N LEU A 135 -3.17 -2.51 12.02
CA LEU A 135 -4.35 -2.27 11.17
C LEU A 135 -4.11 -1.15 10.16
N THR A 136 -3.50 -0.04 10.57
CA THR A 136 -3.20 1.08 9.67
C THR A 136 -2.12 0.70 8.64
N ALA A 137 -1.14 -0.13 9.01
CA ALA A 137 -0.16 -0.67 8.08
C ALA A 137 -0.79 -1.62 7.04
N LEU A 138 -1.73 -2.47 7.46
CA LEU A 138 -2.52 -3.29 6.55
C LEU A 138 -3.36 -2.44 5.59
N ALA A 139 -4.00 -1.39 6.11
CA ALA A 139 -4.76 -0.45 5.29
C ALA A 139 -3.86 0.23 4.23
N LEU A 140 -2.63 0.63 4.60
CA LEU A 140 -1.65 1.17 3.66
C LEU A 140 -1.25 0.16 2.57
N CYS A 141 -1.02 -1.09 2.95
CA CYS A 141 -0.72 -2.17 2.01
C CYS A 141 -1.85 -2.36 0.99
N VAL A 142 -3.10 -2.47 1.47
CA VAL A 142 -4.28 -2.65 0.62
C VAL A 142 -4.48 -1.44 -0.30
N ALA A 143 -4.40 -0.22 0.25
CA ALA A 143 -4.51 1.01 -0.52
C ALA A 143 -3.43 1.07 -1.62
N GLY A 144 -2.19 0.70 -1.31
CA GLY A 144 -1.10 0.62 -2.29
C GLY A 144 -1.40 -0.33 -3.44
N VAL A 145 -1.86 -1.55 -3.14
CA VAL A 145 -2.24 -2.55 -4.16
C VAL A 145 -3.41 -2.07 -5.01
N VAL A 146 -4.41 -1.44 -4.41
CA VAL A 146 -5.59 -0.92 -5.12
C VAL A 146 -5.20 0.21 -6.08
N VAL A 147 -4.41 1.19 -5.60
CA VAL A 147 -3.96 2.32 -6.44
C VAL A 147 -3.01 1.85 -7.55
N GLU A 148 -2.12 0.88 -7.26
CA GLU A 148 -1.26 0.26 -8.28
C GLU A 148 -2.10 -0.37 -9.40
N ARG A 149 -3.17 -1.10 -9.06
CA ARG A 149 -4.07 -1.72 -10.05
C ARG A 149 -4.83 -0.70 -10.89
N TRP A 150 -5.27 0.39 -10.31
CA TRP A 150 -5.91 1.48 -11.06
C TRP A 150 -4.96 2.11 -12.09
N GLY A 151 -3.68 2.28 -11.74
CA GLY A 151 -2.67 2.84 -12.65
C GLY A 151 -2.18 1.90 -13.75
N MET A 152 -2.60 0.62 -13.74
CA MET A 152 -2.23 -0.38 -14.76
C MET A 152 -3.28 -0.56 -15.87
N LEU A 153 -4.36 0.21 -15.86
CA LEU A 153 -5.31 0.19 -16.99
C LEU A 153 -4.58 0.60 -18.27
N PRO A 154 -4.71 -0.16 -19.37
CA PRO A 154 -4.11 0.23 -20.64
C PRO A 154 -4.64 1.61 -21.04
N PRO A 155 -3.80 2.49 -21.62
CA PRO A 155 -4.29 3.76 -22.14
C PRO A 155 -5.33 3.46 -23.23
N PRO A 156 -6.49 4.14 -23.21
CA PRO A 156 -7.50 3.96 -24.24
C PRO A 156 -6.87 4.28 -25.60
N GLY A 157 -6.91 3.33 -26.54
CA GLY A 157 -6.34 3.44 -27.89
C GLY A 157 -5.05 2.62 -28.14
N GLY A 158 -4.42 2.03 -27.14
CA GLY A 158 -3.21 1.22 -27.36
C GLY A 158 -3.42 -0.02 -28.23
N ASP A 159 -4.60 -0.61 -28.15
CA ASP A 159 -4.95 -1.80 -28.96
C ASP A 159 -5.26 -1.45 -30.41
N GLU A 160 -5.76 -0.23 -30.70
CA GLU A 160 -6.01 0.23 -32.07
C GLU A 160 -4.71 0.63 -32.79
N GLU A 161 -3.72 1.23 -32.08
CA GLU A 161 -2.40 1.50 -32.66
C GLU A 161 -1.61 0.22 -32.92
N ALA A 162 -1.71 -0.78 -32.05
CA ALA A 162 -1.10 -2.07 -32.26
C ALA A 162 -1.73 -2.83 -33.45
N ALA A 163 -3.06 -2.80 -33.54
CA ALA A 163 -3.78 -3.42 -34.68
C ALA A 163 -3.51 -2.72 -36.01
N GLN A 164 -3.35 -1.37 -36.01
CA GLN A 164 -2.99 -0.63 -37.22
C GLN A 164 -1.54 -0.84 -37.63
N ALA A 165 -0.62 -1.02 -36.68
CA ALA A 165 0.78 -1.35 -36.97
C ALA A 165 0.92 -2.77 -37.58
N GLU A 166 0.14 -3.74 -37.11
CA GLU A 166 0.10 -5.10 -37.71
C GLU A 166 -0.59 -5.14 -39.09
N ALA A 167 -1.55 -4.26 -39.36
CA ALA A 167 -2.24 -4.21 -40.65
C ALA A 167 -1.44 -3.46 -41.74
N SER A 168 -0.39 -2.72 -41.36
CA SER A 168 0.46 -1.92 -42.28
C SER A 168 1.81 -2.57 -42.59
N GLY A 169 2.11 -3.76 -42.06
CA GLY A 169 3.34 -4.53 -42.31
C GLY A 169 3.08 -5.76 -43.11
#